data_55e371ed3af6b54297b6f1c9afad035e
#
_entry.id   55e371ed3af6b54297b6f1c9afad035e
#
_cell.length_a   1.000
_cell.length_b   1.000
_cell.length_c   1.000
_cell.angle_alpha   90.00
_cell.angle_beta   90.00
_cell.angle_gamma   90.00
#
_symmetry.space_group_name_H-M   'P 1'
#
loop_
_entity.id
_entity.type
_entity.pdbx_description
1 polymer ?
#
loop_
_entity_poly.entity_id
_entity_poly.type
_entity_poly.pdbx_seq_one_letter_code
_entity_poly.pdbx_strand_id
1 'polypeptide(L)'
;MEAATTVDFHYDGMCPWAYQASLWMRDVRDQLGVTVNWRFFSLEEINRSEGKKHPWEREWSYGWSLMRIGALLRRTDMALVDAWYARTGHALHAEGRKPHDPAVARELMSEIGLDPDLVDAAIADPTTHD
;
A
#
# COMPACT_ATOMS: atom_id res chain seq x y z
N MET A 1 -16.04 3.05 -30.00
CA MET A 1 -15.40 3.49 -28.75
C MET A 1 -14.69 2.30 -28.13
N GLU A 2 -13.42 2.48 -27.85
CA GLU A 2 -12.64 1.42 -27.22
C GLU A 2 -12.97 1.34 -25.74
N ALA A 3 -13.00 0.12 -25.20
CA ALA A 3 -13.12 -0.10 -23.77
C ALA A 3 -11.85 0.42 -23.08
N ALA A 4 -11.99 1.01 -21.88
CA ALA A 4 -10.86 1.45 -21.09
C ALA A 4 -9.99 0.24 -20.71
N THR A 5 -8.69 0.36 -20.90
CA THR A 5 -7.74 -0.68 -20.48
C THR A 5 -7.56 -0.61 -18.97
N THR A 6 -7.69 -1.75 -18.32
CA THR A 6 -7.46 -1.89 -16.89
C THR A 6 -6.19 -2.71 -16.67
N VAL A 7 -5.31 -2.21 -15.77
CA VAL A 7 -4.05 -2.87 -15.43
C VAL A 7 -4.07 -3.20 -13.95
N ASP A 8 -3.76 -4.45 -13.62
CA ASP A 8 -3.51 -4.86 -12.25
C ASP A 8 -2.04 -4.64 -11.93
N PHE A 9 -1.75 -3.75 -10.98
CA PHE A 9 -0.39 -3.46 -10.55
C PHE A 9 -0.20 -3.99 -9.12
N HIS A 10 0.63 -5.00 -8.98
CA HIS A 10 0.93 -5.61 -7.68
C HIS A 10 2.12 -4.94 -7.04
N TYR A 11 2.00 -4.58 -5.77
CA TYR A 11 3.08 -3.94 -5.04
C TYR A 11 3.18 -4.41 -3.60
N ASP A 12 4.39 -4.34 -3.07
CA ASP A 12 4.67 -4.32 -1.63
C ASP A 12 5.19 -2.92 -1.30
N GLY A 13 4.58 -2.24 -0.34
CA GLY A 13 4.94 -0.87 0.02
C GLY A 13 6.40 -0.69 0.44
N MET A 14 7.06 -1.77 0.87
CA MET A 14 8.46 -1.75 1.26
C MET A 14 9.43 -1.98 0.08
N CYS A 15 8.93 -2.40 -1.07
CA CYS A 15 9.77 -2.73 -2.22
C CYS A 15 10.15 -1.47 -3.02
N PRO A 16 11.46 -1.10 -3.07
CA PRO A 16 11.88 0.09 -3.82
C PRO A 16 11.71 -0.08 -5.33
N TRP A 17 11.85 -1.29 -5.86
CA TRP A 17 11.68 -1.56 -7.28
C TRP A 17 10.21 -1.42 -7.71
N ALA A 18 9.29 -1.93 -6.89
CA ALA A 18 7.86 -1.74 -7.13
C ALA A 18 7.48 -0.26 -7.10
N TYR A 19 8.07 0.51 -6.17
CA TYR A 19 7.84 1.94 -6.10
C TYR A 19 8.30 2.65 -7.38
N GLN A 20 9.49 2.36 -7.88
CA GLN A 20 9.99 2.93 -9.14
C GLN A 20 9.07 2.58 -10.31
N ALA A 21 8.66 1.32 -10.39
CA ALA A 21 7.71 0.88 -11.41
C ALA A 21 6.35 1.59 -11.28
N SER A 22 5.93 1.91 -10.04
CA SER A 22 4.67 2.64 -9.82
C SER A 22 4.71 4.07 -10.36
N LEU A 23 5.85 4.73 -10.29
CA LEU A 23 6.02 6.07 -10.87
C LEU A 23 5.83 6.04 -12.38
N TRP A 24 6.42 5.04 -13.03
CA TRP A 24 6.22 4.81 -14.46
C TRP A 24 4.76 4.47 -14.77
N MET A 25 4.13 3.61 -13.98
CA MET A 25 2.72 3.23 -14.20
C MET A 25 1.78 4.43 -14.08
N ARG A 26 2.02 5.32 -13.13
CA ARG A 26 1.23 6.54 -12.97
C ARG A 26 1.38 7.47 -14.17
N ASP A 27 2.59 7.57 -14.71
CA ASP A 27 2.86 8.36 -15.89
C ASP A 27 2.14 7.78 -17.12
N VAL A 28 2.17 6.48 -17.30
CA VAL A 28 1.43 5.78 -18.36
C VAL A 28 -0.08 6.01 -18.21
N ARG A 29 -0.60 5.90 -16.99
CA ARG A 29 -2.01 6.17 -16.70
C ARG A 29 -2.41 7.58 -17.12
N ASP A 30 -1.59 8.57 -16.76
CA ASP A 30 -1.87 9.97 -17.04
C ASP A 30 -1.82 10.28 -18.53
N GLN A 31 -0.95 9.59 -19.28
CA GLN A 31 -0.82 9.80 -20.72
C GLN A 31 -1.83 9.02 -21.54
N LEU A 32 -2.17 7.81 -21.15
CA LEU A 32 -2.99 6.90 -21.95
C LEU A 32 -4.41 6.68 -21.41
N GLY A 33 -4.71 7.18 -20.21
CA GLY A 33 -6.04 7.04 -19.62
C GLY A 33 -6.37 5.62 -19.16
N VAL A 34 -5.37 4.79 -18.90
CA VAL A 34 -5.61 3.44 -18.36
C VAL A 34 -6.10 3.52 -16.91
N THR A 35 -6.90 2.52 -16.51
CA THR A 35 -7.31 2.36 -15.12
C THR A 35 -6.33 1.43 -14.43
N VAL A 36 -5.82 1.83 -13.27
CA VAL A 36 -4.90 1.00 -12.48
C VAL A 36 -5.63 0.45 -11.27
N ASN A 37 -5.64 -0.88 -11.14
CA ASN A 37 -6.06 -1.56 -9.93
C ASN A 37 -4.82 -1.88 -9.12
N TRP A 38 -4.69 -1.27 -7.96
CA TRP A 38 -3.58 -1.51 -7.05
C TRP A 38 -3.86 -2.77 -6.25
N ARG A 39 -2.97 -3.75 -6.38
CA ARG A 39 -3.05 -5.04 -5.72
C ARG A 39 -1.83 -5.24 -4.85
N PHE A 40 -1.83 -6.29 -4.05
CA PHE A 40 -0.81 -6.48 -3.03
C PHE A 40 -0.06 -7.80 -3.24
N PHE A 41 1.23 -7.79 -2.92
CA PHE A 41 2.01 -9.00 -2.66
C PHE A 41 2.96 -8.71 -1.49
N SER A 42 3.42 -9.74 -0.80
CA SER A 42 4.27 -9.55 0.37
C SER A 42 5.64 -10.18 0.14
N LEU A 43 6.67 -9.34 0.06
CA LEU A 43 8.05 -9.81 0.01
C LEU A 43 8.45 -10.47 1.33
N GLU A 44 7.91 -9.97 2.45
CA GLU A 44 8.15 -10.57 3.77
C GLU A 44 7.71 -12.03 3.79
N GLU A 45 6.51 -12.32 3.26
CA GLU A 45 6.02 -13.69 3.20
C GLU A 45 6.77 -14.53 2.16
N ILE A 46 7.02 -13.98 0.97
CA ILE A 46 7.73 -14.69 -0.10
C ILE A 46 9.14 -15.09 0.35
N ASN A 47 9.81 -14.24 1.11
CA ASN A 47 11.17 -14.47 1.57
C ASN A 47 11.24 -15.07 2.99
N ARG A 48 10.11 -15.46 3.56
CA ARG A 48 10.05 -16.00 4.91
C ARG A 48 10.84 -17.31 5.01
N SER A 49 11.70 -17.40 6.01
CA SER A 49 12.41 -18.64 6.32
C SER A 49 11.49 -19.60 7.07
N GLU A 50 11.66 -20.88 6.83
CA GLU A 50 10.92 -21.92 7.55
C GLU A 50 11.08 -21.75 9.08
N GLY A 51 9.97 -21.87 9.80
CA GLY A 51 9.93 -21.73 11.27
C GLY A 51 9.77 -20.30 11.76
N LYS A 52 9.84 -19.30 10.89
CA LYS A 52 9.58 -17.91 11.25
C LYS A 52 8.09 -17.61 11.14
N LYS A 53 7.64 -16.60 11.91
CA LYS A 53 6.24 -16.17 11.87
C LYS A 53 5.88 -15.63 10.51
N HIS A 54 4.65 -15.89 10.08
CA HIS A 54 4.04 -15.20 8.97
C HIS A 54 3.70 -13.75 9.38
N PRO A 55 3.64 -12.79 8.43
CA PRO A 55 3.29 -11.42 8.78
C PRO A 55 1.92 -11.29 9.46
N TRP A 56 0.94 -12.12 9.09
CA TRP A 56 -0.39 -12.08 9.70
C TRP A 56 -0.44 -12.62 11.13
N GLU A 57 0.63 -13.25 11.61
CA GLU A 57 0.75 -13.70 13.00
C GLU A 57 1.26 -12.62 13.93
N ARG A 58 1.57 -11.45 13.39
CA ARG A 58 2.04 -10.29 14.16
C ARG A 58 0.97 -9.22 14.18
N GLU A 59 0.91 -8.50 15.29
CA GLU A 59 0.00 -7.36 15.41
C GLU A 59 0.33 -6.27 14.38
N TRP A 60 1.62 -6.03 14.20
CA TRP A 60 2.13 -5.07 13.21
C TRP A 60 3.33 -5.67 12.48
N SER A 61 3.33 -5.64 11.18
CA SER A 61 4.41 -6.20 10.37
C SER A 61 4.63 -5.40 9.09
N TYR A 62 5.56 -4.48 9.15
CA TYR A 62 6.12 -3.72 8.01
C TYR A 62 5.14 -3.48 6.85
N GLY A 63 5.52 -3.92 5.64
CA GLY A 63 4.70 -3.74 4.44
C GLY A 63 3.34 -4.44 4.53
N TRP A 64 3.24 -5.56 5.22
CA TRP A 64 1.97 -6.26 5.41
C TRP A 64 0.94 -5.35 6.09
N SER A 65 1.35 -4.66 7.15
CA SER A 65 0.46 -3.73 7.85
C SER A 65 0.06 -2.54 6.99
N LEU A 66 1.00 -2.00 6.21
CA LEU A 66 0.70 -0.91 5.28
C LEU A 66 -0.30 -1.35 4.20
N MET A 67 -0.19 -2.58 3.72
CA MET A 67 -1.13 -3.14 2.75
C MET A 67 -2.49 -3.45 3.37
N ARG A 68 -2.55 -3.84 4.64
CA ARG A 68 -3.82 -3.97 5.36
C ARG A 68 -4.58 -2.64 5.43
N ILE A 69 -3.85 -1.56 5.66
CA ILE A 69 -4.41 -0.21 5.62
C ILE A 69 -4.96 0.07 4.22
N GLY A 70 -4.18 -0.24 3.19
CA GLY A 70 -4.63 -0.15 1.80
C GLY A 70 -5.89 -0.99 1.54
N ALA A 71 -5.95 -2.19 2.09
CA ALA A 71 -7.12 -3.06 1.94
C ALA A 71 -8.39 -2.45 2.56
N LEU A 72 -8.28 -1.77 3.69
CA LEU A 72 -9.40 -1.05 4.27
C LEU A 72 -9.83 0.11 3.36
N LEU A 73 -8.89 0.91 2.91
CA LEU A 73 -9.17 2.06 2.04
C LEU A 73 -9.82 1.62 0.72
N ARG A 74 -9.38 0.50 0.16
CA ARG A 74 -9.92 -0.05 -1.09
C ARG A 74 -11.43 -0.31 -1.02
N ARG A 75 -11.95 -0.60 0.15
CA ARG A 75 -13.40 -0.85 0.35
C ARG A 75 -14.23 0.39 0.06
N THR A 76 -13.63 1.57 0.20
CA THR A 76 -14.30 2.83 -0.08
C THR A 76 -14.03 3.29 -1.51
N ASP A 77 -12.76 3.37 -1.91
CA ASP A 77 -12.38 3.85 -3.23
C ASP A 77 -10.93 3.41 -3.54
N MET A 78 -10.70 2.91 -4.73
CA MET A 78 -9.36 2.56 -5.21
C MET A 78 -8.44 3.79 -5.26
N ALA A 79 -8.97 4.99 -5.49
CA ALA A 79 -8.20 6.23 -5.47
C ALA A 79 -7.54 6.48 -4.11
N LEU A 80 -8.13 5.99 -3.01
CA LEU A 80 -7.53 6.11 -1.68
C LEU A 80 -6.32 5.19 -1.54
N VAL A 81 -6.34 4.02 -2.15
CA VAL A 81 -5.18 3.11 -2.20
C VAL A 81 -4.04 3.77 -2.97
N ASP A 82 -4.35 4.36 -4.11
CA ASP A 82 -3.38 5.10 -4.93
C ASP A 82 -2.71 6.21 -4.10
N ALA A 83 -3.51 7.05 -3.45
CA ALA A 83 -3.00 8.14 -2.61
C ALA A 83 -2.15 7.62 -1.44
N TRP A 84 -2.60 6.56 -0.78
CA TRP A 84 -1.87 5.94 0.32
C TRP A 84 -0.53 5.38 -0.12
N TYR A 85 -0.52 4.60 -1.20
CA TYR A 85 0.73 4.06 -1.74
C TYR A 85 1.68 5.16 -2.22
N ALA A 86 1.16 6.16 -2.93
CA ALA A 86 1.98 7.27 -3.40
C ALA A 86 2.65 8.00 -2.23
N ARG A 87 1.91 8.26 -1.15
CA ARG A 87 2.43 8.98 0.01
C ARG A 87 3.40 8.14 0.83
N THR A 88 3.06 6.90 1.14
CA THR A 88 3.93 6.02 1.92
C THR A 88 5.19 5.63 1.15
N GLY A 89 5.06 5.38 -0.14
CA GLY A 89 6.19 5.07 -1.01
C GLY A 89 7.18 6.22 -1.10
N HIS A 90 6.70 7.43 -1.30
CA HIS A 90 7.56 8.62 -1.34
C HIS A 90 8.22 8.87 0.02
N ALA A 91 7.47 8.71 1.11
CA ALA A 91 8.01 8.86 2.46
C ALA A 91 9.18 7.90 2.72
N LEU A 92 9.01 6.64 2.38
CA LEU A 92 10.04 5.62 2.61
C LEU A 92 11.22 5.75 1.63
N HIS A 93 10.92 5.81 0.34
CA HIS A 93 11.95 5.64 -0.71
C HIS A 93 12.61 6.96 -1.13
N ALA A 94 11.98 8.09 -0.87
CA ALA A 94 12.52 9.40 -1.24
C ALA A 94 12.84 10.30 -0.04
N GLU A 95 12.05 10.24 1.05
CA GLU A 95 12.21 11.13 2.20
C GLU A 95 12.96 10.49 3.36
N GLY A 96 13.22 9.18 3.31
CA GLY A 96 13.88 8.46 4.39
C GLY A 96 13.02 8.33 5.66
N ARG A 97 11.72 8.54 5.57
CA ARG A 97 10.78 8.33 6.67
C ARG A 97 10.46 6.84 6.78
N LYS A 98 9.85 6.45 7.89
CA LYS A 98 9.56 5.04 8.18
C LYS A 98 8.06 4.81 8.32
N PRO A 99 7.30 4.70 7.19
CA PRO A 99 5.85 4.51 7.25
C PRO A 99 5.44 3.21 7.94
N HIS A 100 6.37 2.27 8.07
CA HIS A 100 6.19 1.04 8.85
C HIS A 100 6.26 1.25 10.37
N ASP A 101 6.48 2.48 10.83
CA ASP A 101 6.26 2.90 12.21
C ASP A 101 4.80 3.38 12.31
N PRO A 102 3.98 2.83 13.22
CA PRO A 102 2.56 3.23 13.33
C PRO A 102 2.34 4.73 13.51
N ALA A 103 3.20 5.40 14.26
CA ALA A 103 3.09 6.85 14.45
C ALA A 103 3.28 7.61 13.14
N VAL A 104 4.26 7.20 12.33
CA VAL A 104 4.51 7.80 11.02
C VAL A 104 3.36 7.47 10.06
N ALA A 105 2.84 6.25 10.10
CA ALA A 105 1.67 5.88 9.29
C ALA A 105 0.48 6.79 9.57
N ARG A 106 0.21 7.12 10.84
CA ARG A 106 -0.87 8.04 11.21
C ARG A 106 -0.62 9.45 10.68
N GLU A 107 0.61 9.93 10.77
CA GLU A 107 0.98 11.24 10.21
C GLU A 107 0.74 11.29 8.70
N LEU A 108 1.16 10.26 7.99
CA LEU A 108 0.99 10.17 6.54
C LEU A 108 -0.49 10.09 6.14
N MET A 109 -1.31 9.39 6.92
CA MET A 109 -2.76 9.35 6.70
C MET A 109 -3.35 10.75 6.79
N SER A 110 -2.96 11.52 7.80
CA SER A 110 -3.40 12.92 7.94
C SER A 110 -2.93 13.78 6.77
N GLU A 111 -1.71 13.56 6.28
CA GLU A 111 -1.14 14.32 5.16
C GLU A 111 -1.90 14.15 3.86
N ILE A 112 -2.57 13.02 3.66
CA ILE A 112 -3.43 12.81 2.49
C ILE A 112 -4.90 13.19 2.75
N GLY A 113 -5.16 13.87 3.86
CA GLY A 113 -6.49 14.40 4.19
C GLY A 113 -7.47 13.39 4.78
N LEU A 114 -6.97 12.26 5.27
CA LEU A 114 -7.81 11.21 5.86
C LEU A 114 -7.62 11.15 7.37
N ASP A 115 -8.57 10.50 8.05
CA ASP A 115 -8.53 10.33 9.50
C ASP A 115 -7.39 9.39 9.89
N PRO A 116 -6.44 9.82 10.75
CA PRO A 116 -5.34 8.96 11.20
C PRO A 116 -5.82 7.71 11.95
N ASP A 117 -7.02 7.72 12.53
CA ASP A 117 -7.60 6.57 13.20
C ASP A 117 -7.88 5.39 12.25
N LEU A 118 -7.91 5.63 10.94
CA LEU A 118 -8.02 4.56 9.94
C LEU A 118 -6.87 3.58 10.02
N VAL A 119 -5.68 4.02 10.44
CA VAL A 119 -4.52 3.13 10.64
C VAL A 119 -4.86 2.07 11.68
N ASP A 120 -5.31 2.49 12.85
CA ASP A 120 -5.65 1.57 13.94
C ASP A 120 -6.89 0.73 13.63
N ALA A 121 -7.87 1.32 12.96
CA ALA A 121 -9.07 0.62 12.52
C ALA A 121 -8.73 -0.55 11.57
N ALA A 122 -7.80 -0.33 10.63
CA ALA A 122 -7.36 -1.37 9.71
C ALA A 122 -6.66 -2.52 10.43
N ILE A 123 -5.80 -2.20 11.39
CA ILE A 123 -5.04 -3.19 12.15
C ILE A 123 -5.95 -3.97 13.13
N ALA A 124 -6.98 -3.33 13.65
CA ALA A 124 -7.94 -3.98 14.55
C ALA A 124 -8.94 -4.89 13.81
N ASP A 125 -9.09 -4.70 12.49
CA ASP A 125 -10.03 -5.47 11.67
C ASP A 125 -9.33 -6.69 11.08
N PRO A 126 -9.61 -7.94 11.56
CA PRO A 126 -8.95 -9.13 11.05
C PRO A 126 -9.24 -9.40 9.55
N THR A 127 -10.33 -8.86 9.01
CA THR A 127 -10.67 -9.08 7.60
C THR A 127 -9.75 -8.32 6.64
N THR A 128 -8.94 -7.39 7.12
CA THR A 128 -7.93 -6.70 6.29
C THR A 128 -6.75 -7.60 5.93
N HIS A 129 -6.64 -8.79 6.53
CA HIS A 129 -5.69 -9.82 6.10
C HIS A 129 -6.11 -10.49 4.79
N ASP A 130 -7.38 -10.43 4.43
CA ASP A 130 -7.92 -11.09 3.25
C ASP A 130 -7.60 -10.31 1.98
#